data_682c9d9391ef69149370b7acf2cef20d
#
_entry.id   682c9d9391ef69149370b7acf2cef20d
#
_cell.length_a   1.000
_cell.length_b   1.000
_cell.length_c   1.000
_cell.angle_alpha   90.00
_cell.angle_beta   90.00
_cell.angle_gamma   90.00
#
_symmetry.space_group_name_H-M   'P 1'
#
loop_
_entity.id
_entity.type
_entity.pdbx_description
1 polymer ?
#
loop_
_entity_poly.entity_id
_entity_poly.type
_entity_poly.pdbx_seq_one_letter_code
_entity_poly.pdbx_strand_id
1 'polypeptide(L)'
;MQRAETYNDTVVRQFALMTVVWGIVGMLVGVVIAAQLLFPALNFDTPWLSFGRLRPLHTNAVIFAFGGSVLFASSYYIVQRTCHVRLFAGPLASFTFWGWQLVIVLAAITLPLGLTSSKEYAELEWPIDLLIAVVWVAYGIVYFGTIVKRKVKHIYVANWFFAAFIITIAVLHIVNSLAIPVSLTKSYSLYPGVVDAMVQWWYGHNAVGFFLTAGFLAMMYYFVPKQAERPVYSYRLSIIHFWSLIFLFFNDTATTEIYTALPDWAQTLGMV
;
A
#
# COMPACT_ATOMS: atom_id res chain seq x y z
N MET A 1 27.55 1.89 31.79
CA MET A 1 27.12 0.97 30.71
C MET A 1 25.65 1.24 30.40
N GLN A 2 25.33 1.95 29.30
CA GLN A 2 23.97 2.04 28.82
C GLN A 2 23.56 0.63 28.37
N ARG A 3 22.48 0.09 28.94
CA ARG A 3 21.87 -1.15 28.43
C ARG A 3 21.54 -0.92 26.96
N ALA A 4 22.09 -1.75 26.08
CA ALA A 4 21.72 -1.75 24.65
C ALA A 4 20.19 -1.88 24.59
N GLU A 5 19.51 -0.88 24.05
CA GLU A 5 18.06 -0.96 23.87
C GLU A 5 17.78 -2.07 22.87
N THR A 6 17.09 -3.09 23.33
CA THR A 6 16.66 -4.18 22.45
C THR A 6 15.49 -3.69 21.60
N TYR A 7 15.69 -3.57 20.30
CA TYR A 7 14.64 -3.26 19.35
C TYR A 7 13.52 -4.32 19.35
N ASN A 8 12.33 -3.94 18.96
CA ASN A 8 11.24 -4.89 18.77
C ASN A 8 11.33 -5.54 17.39
N ASP A 9 12.17 -6.55 17.26
CA ASP A 9 12.36 -7.26 16.00
C ASP A 9 11.34 -8.39 15.78
N THR A 10 10.51 -8.71 16.78
CA THR A 10 9.49 -9.76 16.66
C THR A 10 8.50 -9.44 15.57
N VAL A 11 7.89 -8.26 15.61
CA VAL A 11 6.91 -7.80 14.60
C VAL A 11 7.56 -7.63 13.23
N VAL A 12 8.79 -7.15 13.20
CA VAL A 12 9.57 -7.02 11.94
C VAL A 12 9.76 -8.40 11.28
N ARG A 13 10.17 -9.41 12.06
CA ARG A 13 10.35 -10.78 11.56
C ARG A 13 9.03 -11.41 11.10
N GLN A 14 7.94 -11.16 11.82
CA GLN A 14 6.61 -11.64 11.45
C GLN A 14 6.21 -11.08 10.08
N PHE A 15 6.32 -9.77 9.86
CA PHE A 15 6.04 -9.17 8.56
C PHE A 15 7.00 -9.66 7.47
N ALA A 16 8.29 -9.81 7.76
CA ALA A 16 9.27 -10.33 6.81
C ALA A 16 8.95 -11.77 6.38
N LEU A 17 8.54 -12.63 7.33
CA LEU A 17 8.09 -13.98 7.01
C LEU A 17 6.84 -13.96 6.11
N MET A 18 5.84 -13.15 6.47
CA MET A 18 4.62 -13.06 5.69
C MET A 18 4.84 -12.42 4.31
N THR A 19 5.86 -11.57 4.15
CA THR A 19 6.29 -11.11 2.83
C THR A 19 6.63 -12.29 1.91
N VAL A 20 7.43 -13.24 2.39
CA VAL A 20 7.79 -14.42 1.59
C VAL A 20 6.56 -15.29 1.30
N VAL A 21 5.74 -15.54 2.32
CA VAL A 21 4.52 -16.36 2.18
C VAL A 21 3.57 -15.76 1.14
N TRP A 22 3.23 -14.48 1.29
CA TRP A 22 2.32 -13.81 0.36
C TRP A 22 2.93 -13.57 -1.03
N GLY A 23 4.25 -13.41 -1.11
CA GLY A 23 4.97 -13.38 -2.38
C GLY A 23 4.78 -14.69 -3.16
N ILE A 24 4.98 -15.83 -2.50
CA ILE A 24 4.76 -17.15 -3.12
C ILE A 24 3.29 -17.31 -3.54
N VAL A 25 2.35 -17.06 -2.63
CA VAL A 25 0.91 -17.22 -2.91
C VAL A 25 0.46 -16.27 -4.02
N GLY A 26 0.80 -14.99 -3.95
CA GLY A 26 0.41 -14.01 -4.95
C GLY A 26 0.95 -14.34 -6.34
N MET A 27 2.24 -14.73 -6.45
CA MET A 27 2.84 -15.12 -7.72
C MET A 27 2.23 -16.42 -8.28
N LEU A 28 1.91 -17.40 -7.42
CA LEU A 28 1.23 -18.64 -7.86
C LEU A 28 -0.14 -18.33 -8.45
N VAL A 29 -0.93 -17.47 -7.82
CA VAL A 29 -2.21 -17.02 -8.39
C VAL A 29 -1.99 -16.35 -9.75
N GLY A 30 -0.93 -15.55 -9.89
CA GLY A 30 -0.54 -14.94 -11.17
C GLY A 30 -0.24 -15.96 -12.27
N VAL A 31 0.48 -17.04 -11.94
CA VAL A 31 0.75 -18.15 -12.88
C VAL A 31 -0.56 -18.83 -13.29
N VAL A 32 -1.46 -19.06 -12.33
CA VAL A 32 -2.76 -19.70 -12.62
C VAL A 32 -3.58 -18.84 -13.58
N ILE A 33 -3.74 -17.55 -13.31
CA ILE A 33 -4.53 -16.66 -14.19
C ILE A 33 -3.89 -16.49 -15.57
N ALA A 34 -2.56 -16.49 -15.66
CA ALA A 34 -1.86 -16.47 -16.95
C ALA A 34 -2.15 -17.76 -17.74
N ALA A 35 -2.14 -18.93 -17.07
CA ALA A 35 -2.48 -20.19 -17.70
C ALA A 35 -3.95 -20.26 -18.13
N GLN A 36 -4.88 -19.66 -17.38
CA GLN A 36 -6.30 -19.56 -17.74
C GLN A 36 -6.55 -18.78 -19.04
N LEU A 37 -5.72 -17.80 -19.35
CA LEU A 37 -5.80 -17.05 -20.62
C LEU A 37 -5.41 -17.93 -21.81
N LEU A 38 -4.47 -18.85 -21.62
CA LEU A 38 -4.01 -19.77 -22.65
C LEU A 38 -4.91 -21.02 -22.75
N PHE A 39 -5.36 -21.51 -21.60
CA PHE A 39 -6.17 -22.73 -21.47
C PHE A 39 -7.47 -22.42 -20.71
N PRO A 40 -8.54 -21.97 -21.39
CA PRO A 40 -9.81 -21.59 -20.76
C PRO A 40 -10.45 -22.67 -19.89
N ALA A 41 -10.18 -23.94 -20.18
CA ALA A 41 -10.64 -25.08 -19.35
C ALA A 41 -10.16 -25.02 -17.89
N LEU A 42 -9.07 -24.30 -17.61
CA LEU A 42 -8.58 -24.06 -16.25
C LEU A 42 -9.44 -23.11 -15.42
N ASN A 43 -10.50 -22.53 -15.98
CA ASN A 43 -11.54 -21.84 -15.20
C ASN A 43 -12.50 -22.83 -14.51
N PHE A 44 -12.47 -24.12 -14.88
CA PHE A 44 -13.23 -25.23 -14.28
C PHE A 44 -14.75 -25.01 -14.25
N ASP A 45 -15.28 -24.10 -15.09
CA ASP A 45 -16.69 -23.66 -15.06
C ASP A 45 -17.19 -23.26 -13.67
N THR A 46 -16.27 -22.81 -12.82
CA THR A 46 -16.51 -22.49 -11.41
C THR A 46 -16.35 -20.98 -11.20
N PRO A 47 -17.41 -20.23 -10.82
CA PRO A 47 -17.37 -18.77 -10.78
C PRO A 47 -16.21 -18.20 -9.94
N TRP A 48 -15.96 -18.75 -8.76
CA TRP A 48 -14.90 -18.28 -7.84
C TRP A 48 -13.49 -18.61 -8.28
N LEU A 49 -13.28 -19.50 -9.24
CA LEU A 49 -11.97 -19.82 -9.84
C LEU A 49 -11.78 -19.18 -11.21
N SER A 50 -12.75 -18.41 -11.71
CA SER A 50 -12.62 -17.77 -13.01
C SER A 50 -11.54 -16.70 -13.01
N PHE A 51 -10.92 -16.46 -14.16
CA PHE A 51 -9.92 -15.41 -14.39
C PHE A 51 -10.37 -14.05 -13.81
N GLY A 52 -11.62 -13.65 -14.07
CA GLY A 52 -12.18 -12.39 -13.62
C GLY A 52 -12.25 -12.22 -12.10
N ARG A 53 -12.31 -13.34 -11.35
CA ARG A 53 -12.30 -13.34 -9.88
C ARG A 53 -10.90 -13.46 -9.31
N LEU A 54 -10.03 -14.21 -9.96
CA LEU A 54 -8.66 -14.42 -9.49
C LEU A 54 -7.73 -13.24 -9.87
N ARG A 55 -8.03 -12.46 -10.92
CA ARG A 55 -7.20 -11.31 -11.31
C ARG A 55 -7.13 -10.26 -10.20
N PRO A 56 -8.24 -9.71 -9.67
CA PRO A 56 -8.15 -8.77 -8.55
C PRO A 56 -7.54 -9.39 -7.29
N LEU A 57 -7.77 -10.69 -7.05
CA LEU A 57 -7.09 -11.39 -5.96
C LEU A 57 -5.58 -11.40 -6.13
N HIS A 58 -5.07 -11.72 -7.33
CA HIS A 58 -3.63 -11.67 -7.64
C HIS A 58 -3.06 -10.27 -7.41
N THR A 59 -3.72 -9.25 -7.95
CA THR A 59 -3.26 -7.86 -7.85
C THR A 59 -3.18 -7.41 -6.38
N ASN A 60 -4.23 -7.67 -5.59
CA ASN A 60 -4.24 -7.34 -4.16
C ASN A 60 -3.20 -8.15 -3.38
N ALA A 61 -3.02 -9.43 -3.69
CA ALA A 61 -2.02 -10.27 -3.03
C ALA A 61 -0.59 -9.76 -3.28
N VAL A 62 -0.26 -9.38 -4.51
CA VAL A 62 1.08 -8.90 -4.85
C VAL A 62 1.33 -7.49 -4.32
N ILE A 63 0.39 -6.56 -4.48
CA ILE A 63 0.61 -5.18 -4.06
C ILE A 63 0.51 -5.05 -2.53
N PHE A 64 -0.58 -5.51 -1.93
CA PHE A 64 -0.88 -5.23 -0.53
C PHE A 64 -0.43 -6.34 0.42
N ALA A 65 -0.59 -7.61 0.06
CA ALA A 65 -0.14 -8.67 0.95
C ALA A 65 1.39 -8.83 0.90
N PHE A 66 1.98 -9.00 -0.27
CA PHE A 66 3.44 -9.10 -0.44
C PHE A 66 4.12 -7.74 -0.25
N GLY A 67 3.83 -6.76 -1.10
CA GLY A 67 4.43 -5.42 -1.08
C GLY A 67 4.14 -4.68 0.24
N GLY A 68 2.90 -4.73 0.73
CA GLY A 68 2.53 -4.14 2.01
C GLY A 68 3.31 -4.73 3.18
N SER A 69 3.43 -6.05 3.25
CA SER A 69 4.18 -6.71 4.34
C SER A 69 5.65 -6.31 4.35
N VAL A 70 6.32 -6.19 3.20
CA VAL A 70 7.72 -5.72 3.16
C VAL A 70 7.84 -4.25 3.58
N LEU A 71 6.87 -3.42 3.24
CA LEU A 71 6.87 -2.00 3.63
C LEU A 71 6.64 -1.83 5.14
N PHE A 72 5.73 -2.60 5.75
CA PHE A 72 5.58 -2.64 7.21
C PHE A 72 6.86 -3.14 7.90
N ALA A 73 7.44 -4.25 7.43
CA ALA A 73 8.68 -4.80 7.98
C ALA A 73 9.82 -3.78 7.93
N SER A 74 10.05 -3.19 6.76
CA SER A 74 11.15 -2.26 6.53
C SER A 74 10.95 -0.94 7.29
N SER A 75 9.75 -0.38 7.31
CA SER A 75 9.48 0.85 8.05
C SER A 75 9.69 0.69 9.56
N TYR A 76 9.17 -0.39 10.15
CA TYR A 76 9.38 -0.71 11.57
C TYR A 76 10.86 -1.01 11.88
N TYR A 77 11.56 -1.66 10.96
CA TYR A 77 12.98 -1.90 11.10
C TYR A 77 13.78 -0.59 11.07
N ILE A 78 13.53 0.25 10.06
CA ILE A 78 14.30 1.46 9.79
C ILE A 78 14.04 2.52 10.84
N VAL A 79 12.79 2.78 11.23
CA VAL A 79 12.46 3.83 12.19
C VAL A 79 13.10 3.60 13.55
N GLN A 80 13.13 2.36 14.04
CA GLN A 80 13.79 2.04 15.32
C GLN A 80 15.28 2.36 15.28
N ARG A 81 15.95 2.01 14.18
CA ARG A 81 17.41 2.13 14.03
C ARG A 81 17.83 3.57 13.75
N THR A 82 17.07 4.29 12.97
CA THR A 82 17.36 5.70 12.66
C THR A 82 16.96 6.64 13.80
N CYS A 83 15.99 6.25 14.63
CA CYS A 83 15.57 7.00 15.83
C CYS A 83 16.31 6.56 17.10
N HIS A 84 17.07 5.47 17.07
CA HIS A 84 17.78 4.87 18.21
C HIS A 84 16.85 4.56 19.38
N VAL A 85 15.64 4.07 19.09
CA VAL A 85 14.61 3.78 20.09
C VAL A 85 13.78 2.57 19.68
N ARG A 86 13.27 1.82 20.67
CA ARG A 86 12.33 0.72 20.44
C ARG A 86 11.01 1.24 19.89
N LEU A 87 10.28 0.43 19.08
CA LEU A 87 8.94 0.77 18.61
C LEU A 87 8.03 1.22 19.74
N PHE A 88 7.35 2.33 19.50
CA PHE A 88 6.30 2.83 20.39
C PHE A 88 5.15 1.83 20.45
N ALA A 89 4.57 1.64 21.63
CA ALA A 89 3.38 0.80 21.85
C ALA A 89 3.48 -0.60 21.21
N GLY A 90 4.42 -1.43 21.66
CA GLY A 90 4.64 -2.77 21.12
C GLY A 90 3.37 -3.63 20.92
N PRO A 91 2.40 -3.64 21.85
CA PRO A 91 1.11 -4.31 21.64
C PRO A 91 0.34 -3.79 20.42
N LEU A 92 0.37 -2.47 20.18
CA LEU A 92 -0.28 -1.87 19.02
C LEU A 92 0.43 -2.26 17.72
N ALA A 93 1.76 -2.39 17.73
CA ALA A 93 2.52 -2.93 16.60
C ALA A 93 2.13 -4.38 16.28
N SER A 94 1.89 -5.20 17.30
CA SER A 94 1.37 -6.57 17.13
C SER A 94 -0.07 -6.57 16.60
N PHE A 95 -0.91 -5.66 17.05
CA PHE A 95 -2.26 -5.46 16.52
C PHE A 95 -2.20 -5.08 15.02
N THR A 96 -1.30 -4.18 14.61
CA THR A 96 -1.09 -3.83 13.20
C THR A 96 -0.75 -5.07 12.36
N PHE A 97 0.11 -5.95 12.86
CA PHE A 97 0.46 -7.19 12.16
C PHE A 97 -0.76 -8.09 11.96
N TRP A 98 -1.44 -8.46 13.04
CA TRP A 98 -2.57 -9.38 12.96
C TRP A 98 -3.77 -8.79 12.23
N GLY A 99 -4.04 -7.49 12.42
CA GLY A 99 -5.09 -6.78 11.69
C GLY A 99 -4.82 -6.78 10.17
N TRP A 100 -3.57 -6.55 9.77
CA TRP A 100 -3.20 -6.61 8.36
C TRP A 100 -3.35 -8.02 7.77
N GLN A 101 -2.94 -9.08 8.52
CA GLN A 101 -3.16 -10.44 8.09
C GLN A 101 -4.66 -10.77 7.96
N LEU A 102 -5.48 -10.29 8.88
CA LEU A 102 -6.93 -10.46 8.82
C LEU A 102 -7.52 -9.79 7.56
N VAL A 103 -7.11 -8.57 7.23
CA VAL A 103 -7.52 -7.89 5.98
C VAL A 103 -7.19 -8.75 4.76
N ILE A 104 -5.97 -9.29 4.69
CA ILE A 104 -5.53 -10.12 3.56
C ILE A 104 -6.39 -11.38 3.43
N VAL A 105 -6.67 -12.06 4.54
CA VAL A 105 -7.51 -13.27 4.54
C VAL A 105 -8.95 -12.94 4.12
N LEU A 106 -9.52 -11.85 4.61
CA LEU A 106 -10.84 -11.40 4.19
C LEU A 106 -10.88 -11.07 2.69
N ALA A 107 -9.87 -10.40 2.16
CA ALA A 107 -9.74 -10.15 0.73
C ALA A 107 -9.66 -11.47 -0.08
N ALA A 108 -8.87 -12.44 0.42
CA ALA A 108 -8.73 -13.75 -0.22
C ALA A 108 -10.04 -14.55 -0.25
N ILE A 109 -10.98 -14.27 0.65
CA ILE A 109 -12.32 -14.89 0.66
C ILE A 109 -13.30 -14.09 -0.20
N THR A 110 -13.37 -12.77 -0.01
CA THR A 110 -14.43 -11.94 -0.60
C THR A 110 -14.25 -11.71 -2.10
N LEU A 111 -13.02 -11.54 -2.58
CA LEU A 111 -12.77 -11.30 -4.01
C LEU A 111 -13.17 -12.50 -4.90
N PRO A 112 -12.79 -13.76 -4.60
CA PRO A 112 -13.30 -14.91 -5.35
C PRO A 112 -14.81 -15.06 -5.28
N LEU A 113 -15.43 -14.75 -4.15
CA LEU A 113 -16.89 -14.75 -4.01
C LEU A 113 -17.57 -13.62 -4.80
N GLY A 114 -16.82 -12.63 -5.27
CA GLY A 114 -17.31 -11.50 -6.04
C GLY A 114 -17.95 -10.41 -5.20
N LEU A 115 -17.63 -10.38 -3.94
CA LEU A 115 -17.97 -9.29 -3.03
C LEU A 115 -16.94 -8.19 -3.23
N THR A 116 -17.24 -7.25 -4.11
CA THR A 116 -16.29 -6.23 -4.55
C THR A 116 -16.99 -4.93 -4.91
N SER A 117 -16.34 -3.80 -4.62
CA SER A 117 -16.74 -2.47 -5.06
C SER A 117 -16.46 -2.23 -6.55
N SER A 118 -15.66 -3.10 -7.20
CA SER A 118 -15.19 -2.99 -8.59
C SER A 118 -14.26 -1.80 -8.86
N LYS A 119 -13.75 -1.12 -7.84
CA LYS A 119 -12.73 -0.07 -8.00
C LYS A 119 -11.34 -0.72 -8.12
N GLU A 120 -10.61 -0.41 -9.17
CA GLU A 120 -9.28 -0.97 -9.42
C GLU A 120 -8.32 -0.61 -8.26
N TYR A 121 -7.61 -1.60 -7.72
CA TYR A 121 -6.73 -1.50 -6.55
C TYR A 121 -7.42 -1.09 -5.23
N ALA A 122 -8.75 -1.04 -5.20
CA ALA A 122 -9.58 -0.73 -4.04
C ALA A 122 -10.90 -1.52 -4.11
N GLU A 123 -10.77 -2.79 -4.49
CA GLU A 123 -11.91 -3.66 -4.79
C GLU A 123 -12.71 -4.10 -3.56
N LEU A 124 -12.18 -3.92 -2.36
CA LEU A 124 -12.81 -4.40 -1.13
C LEU A 124 -14.08 -3.62 -0.78
N GLU A 125 -15.00 -4.25 -0.08
CA GLU A 125 -16.23 -3.61 0.37
C GLU A 125 -16.04 -2.91 1.71
N TRP A 126 -16.87 -1.93 1.99
CA TRP A 126 -16.81 -0.97 3.07
C TRP A 126 -16.46 -1.53 4.48
N PRO A 127 -16.90 -2.74 4.91
CA PRO A 127 -16.51 -3.23 6.24
C PRO A 127 -15.01 -3.54 6.33
N ILE A 128 -14.42 -4.02 5.22
CA ILE A 128 -12.98 -4.30 5.16
C ILE A 128 -12.21 -3.00 5.02
N ASP A 129 -12.73 -2.01 4.27
CA ASP A 129 -12.13 -0.68 4.18
C ASP A 129 -12.05 0.03 5.54
N LEU A 130 -13.07 -0.11 6.38
CA LEU A 130 -13.04 0.38 7.75
C LEU A 130 -11.96 -0.33 8.58
N LEU A 131 -11.83 -1.65 8.44
CA LEU A 131 -10.78 -2.40 9.12
C LEU A 131 -9.39 -1.95 8.65
N ILE A 132 -9.19 -1.74 7.35
CA ILE A 132 -7.95 -1.18 6.79
C ILE A 132 -7.64 0.16 7.43
N ALA A 133 -8.63 1.07 7.50
CA ALA A 133 -8.45 2.39 8.10
C ALA A 133 -8.00 2.29 9.57
N VAL A 134 -8.64 1.42 10.36
CA VAL A 134 -8.27 1.20 11.78
C VAL A 134 -6.85 0.67 11.91
N VAL A 135 -6.48 -0.35 11.12
CA VAL A 135 -5.13 -0.93 11.12
C VAL A 135 -4.09 0.10 10.67
N TRP A 136 -4.43 0.91 9.67
CA TRP A 136 -3.52 1.94 9.14
C TRP A 136 -3.29 3.08 10.14
N VAL A 137 -4.33 3.53 10.85
CA VAL A 137 -4.20 4.50 11.94
C VAL A 137 -3.33 3.95 13.06
N ALA A 138 -3.54 2.68 13.46
CA ALA A 138 -2.69 2.01 14.44
C ALA A 138 -1.22 1.97 14.00
N TYR A 139 -0.96 1.66 12.73
CA TYR A 139 0.36 1.71 12.12
C TYR A 139 0.98 3.10 12.22
N GLY A 140 0.23 4.13 11.83
CA GLY A 140 0.67 5.52 11.92
C GLY A 140 1.02 5.93 13.36
N ILE A 141 0.20 5.58 14.34
CA ILE A 141 0.47 5.86 15.77
C ILE A 141 1.78 5.21 16.22
N VAL A 142 2.03 3.95 15.87
CA VAL A 142 3.28 3.26 16.21
C VAL A 142 4.47 3.95 15.55
N TYR A 143 4.37 4.25 14.27
CA TYR A 143 5.45 4.84 13.48
C TYR A 143 5.80 6.26 13.96
N PHE A 144 4.82 7.16 14.00
CA PHE A 144 5.02 8.54 14.43
C PHE A 144 5.34 8.65 15.92
N GLY A 145 4.73 7.81 16.77
CA GLY A 145 5.08 7.70 18.19
C GLY A 145 6.54 7.31 18.39
N THR A 146 7.09 6.45 17.53
CA THR A 146 8.52 6.09 17.55
C THR A 146 9.39 7.29 17.15
N ILE A 147 8.99 8.05 16.11
CA ILE A 147 9.71 9.29 15.70
C ILE A 147 9.68 10.34 16.81
N VAL A 148 8.55 10.54 17.49
CA VAL A 148 8.43 11.50 18.60
C VAL A 148 9.38 11.15 19.74
N LYS A 149 9.56 9.86 20.02
CA LYS A 149 10.46 9.35 21.07
C LYS A 149 11.92 9.20 20.63
N ARG A 150 12.30 9.68 19.46
CA ARG A 150 13.67 9.55 18.94
C ARG A 150 14.70 10.15 19.89
N LYS A 151 15.87 9.52 19.94
CA LYS A 151 17.03 9.97 20.73
C LYS A 151 18.04 10.74 19.91
N VAL A 152 17.77 10.99 18.65
CA VAL A 152 18.59 11.75 17.71
C VAL A 152 17.91 13.06 17.36
N LYS A 153 18.67 14.12 17.07
CA LYS A 153 18.10 15.44 16.73
C LYS A 153 17.46 15.46 15.34
N HIS A 154 18.09 14.78 14.39
CA HIS A 154 17.67 14.78 12.99
C HIS A 154 16.74 13.61 12.68
N ILE A 155 15.76 13.84 11.81
CA ILE A 155 14.95 12.80 11.20
C ILE A 155 15.63 12.43 9.88
N TYR A 156 16.05 11.18 9.77
CA TYR A 156 16.72 10.68 8.59
C TYR A 156 15.78 10.66 7.37
N VAL A 157 16.31 10.91 6.18
CA VAL A 157 15.52 11.08 4.94
C VAL A 157 14.60 9.88 4.64
N ALA A 158 15.00 8.66 4.92
CA ALA A 158 14.14 7.48 4.77
C ALA A 158 12.82 7.63 5.56
N ASN A 159 12.88 8.23 6.75
CA ASN A 159 11.67 8.46 7.56
C ASN A 159 10.76 9.54 6.98
N TRP A 160 11.26 10.47 6.18
CA TRP A 160 10.40 11.44 5.49
C TRP A 160 9.56 10.74 4.41
N PHE A 161 10.19 9.88 3.62
CA PHE A 161 9.49 9.11 2.61
C PHE A 161 8.44 8.16 3.22
N PHE A 162 8.77 7.46 4.32
CA PHE A 162 7.77 6.67 5.03
C PHE A 162 6.67 7.51 5.67
N ALA A 163 6.98 8.68 6.21
CA ALA A 163 5.96 9.58 6.74
C ALA A 163 4.98 10.04 5.65
N ALA A 164 5.51 10.44 4.49
CA ALA A 164 4.69 10.78 3.32
C ALA A 164 3.84 9.59 2.86
N PHE A 165 4.43 8.40 2.74
CA PHE A 165 3.74 7.16 2.44
C PHE A 165 2.56 6.92 3.40
N ILE A 166 2.78 6.98 4.72
CA ILE A 166 1.75 6.68 5.73
C ILE A 166 0.61 7.69 5.65
N ILE A 167 0.91 8.98 5.60
CA ILE A 167 -0.10 10.05 5.59
C ILE A 167 -0.89 10.02 4.29
N THR A 168 -0.20 9.97 3.16
CA THR A 168 -0.86 10.03 1.85
C THR A 168 -1.76 8.83 1.62
N ILE A 169 -1.31 7.61 1.94
CA ILE A 169 -2.14 6.41 1.78
C ILE A 169 -3.37 6.46 2.69
N ALA A 170 -3.27 7.00 3.90
CA ALA A 170 -4.45 7.21 4.75
C ALA A 170 -5.49 8.11 4.05
N VAL A 171 -5.06 9.24 3.50
CA VAL A 171 -5.94 10.19 2.79
C VAL A 171 -6.54 9.54 1.54
N LEU A 172 -5.71 8.90 0.73
CA LEU A 172 -6.13 8.22 -0.50
C LEU A 172 -7.18 7.14 -0.22
N HIS A 173 -6.91 6.28 0.76
CA HIS A 173 -7.82 5.20 1.13
C HIS A 173 -9.17 5.77 1.61
N ILE A 174 -9.15 6.71 2.55
CA ILE A 174 -10.39 7.29 3.09
C ILE A 174 -11.20 7.95 1.98
N VAL A 175 -10.58 8.80 1.15
CA VAL A 175 -11.30 9.53 0.10
C VAL A 175 -11.87 8.58 -0.95
N ASN A 176 -11.06 7.62 -1.44
CA ASN A 176 -11.51 6.72 -2.50
C ASN A 176 -12.55 5.69 -2.03
N SER A 177 -12.53 5.30 -0.75
CA SER A 177 -13.45 4.31 -0.18
C SER A 177 -14.72 4.91 0.41
N LEU A 178 -14.98 6.23 0.23
CA LEU A 178 -16.24 6.84 0.63
C LEU A 178 -17.39 6.20 -0.14
N ALA A 179 -18.27 5.54 0.59
CA ALA A 179 -19.38 4.78 0.01
C ALA A 179 -20.65 4.90 0.85
N ILE A 180 -21.77 4.63 0.21
CA ILE A 180 -23.10 4.51 0.83
C ILE A 180 -23.38 3.02 1.01
N PRO A 181 -23.34 2.49 2.24
CA PRO A 181 -23.64 1.08 2.50
C PRO A 181 -25.11 0.77 2.22
N VAL A 182 -25.34 -0.35 1.53
CA VAL A 182 -26.68 -0.90 1.29
C VAL A 182 -26.87 -2.21 2.06
N SER A 183 -25.82 -3.00 2.15
CA SER A 183 -25.75 -4.21 2.97
C SER A 183 -24.32 -4.38 3.49
N LEU A 184 -24.05 -5.44 4.27
CA LEU A 184 -22.70 -5.78 4.71
C LEU A 184 -21.76 -6.15 3.56
N THR A 185 -22.30 -6.55 2.42
CA THR A 185 -21.56 -7.04 1.28
C THR A 185 -21.74 -6.19 0.03
N LYS A 186 -22.40 -5.05 0.14
CA LYS A 186 -22.64 -4.13 -0.98
C LYS A 186 -22.72 -2.68 -0.54
N SER A 187 -22.01 -1.84 -1.28
CA SER A 187 -22.07 -0.39 -1.19
C SER A 187 -22.04 0.24 -2.58
N TYR A 188 -22.33 1.52 -2.65
CA TYR A 188 -22.20 2.35 -3.84
C TYR A 188 -21.28 3.53 -3.54
N SER A 189 -20.51 3.96 -4.54
CA SER A 189 -19.64 5.13 -4.40
C SER A 189 -20.43 6.36 -3.97
N LEU A 190 -19.84 7.19 -3.10
CA LEU A 190 -20.37 8.50 -2.75
C LEU A 190 -20.32 9.47 -3.94
N TYR A 191 -19.44 9.24 -4.88
CA TYR A 191 -19.18 10.12 -6.01
C TYR A 191 -20.05 9.75 -7.22
N PRO A 192 -20.78 10.71 -7.84
CA PRO A 192 -21.62 10.43 -9.00
C PRO A 192 -20.82 10.49 -10.31
N GLY A 193 -21.15 9.59 -11.22
CA GLY A 193 -20.72 9.65 -12.62
C GLY A 193 -19.20 9.72 -12.80
N VAL A 194 -18.74 10.65 -13.62
CA VAL A 194 -17.33 10.83 -13.96
C VAL A 194 -16.45 11.20 -12.76
N VAL A 195 -17.04 11.82 -11.74
CA VAL A 195 -16.28 12.18 -10.52
C VAL A 195 -15.77 10.92 -9.79
N ASP A 196 -16.52 9.82 -9.84
CA ASP A 196 -16.05 8.55 -9.28
C ASP A 196 -14.80 8.03 -10.01
N ALA A 197 -14.77 8.10 -11.33
CA ALA A 197 -13.61 7.72 -12.12
C ALA A 197 -12.39 8.64 -11.83
N MET A 198 -12.62 9.94 -11.69
CA MET A 198 -11.56 10.91 -11.34
C MET A 198 -10.96 10.62 -9.97
N VAL A 199 -11.80 10.37 -8.95
CA VAL A 199 -11.36 10.04 -7.60
C VAL A 199 -10.62 8.70 -7.58
N GLN A 200 -11.14 7.69 -8.29
CA GLN A 200 -10.49 6.38 -8.39
C GLN A 200 -9.09 6.50 -9.01
N TRP A 201 -8.93 7.25 -10.08
CA TRP A 201 -7.62 7.34 -10.75
C TRP A 201 -6.68 8.32 -10.11
N TRP A 202 -7.20 9.36 -9.42
CA TRP A 202 -6.39 10.10 -8.47
C TRP A 202 -5.83 9.18 -7.37
N TYR A 203 -6.66 8.27 -6.81
CA TYR A 203 -6.20 7.23 -5.91
C TYR A 203 -5.20 6.30 -6.60
N GLY A 204 -5.50 5.77 -7.79
CA GLY A 204 -4.66 4.81 -8.50
C GLY A 204 -3.25 5.34 -8.74
N HIS A 205 -3.13 6.55 -9.31
CA HIS A 205 -1.84 7.20 -9.56
C HIS A 205 -1.06 7.45 -8.26
N ASN A 206 -1.70 8.06 -7.28
CA ASN A 206 -1.02 8.40 -6.02
C ASN A 206 -0.74 7.16 -5.16
N ALA A 207 -1.53 6.09 -5.25
CA ALA A 207 -1.22 4.83 -4.59
C ALA A 207 0.08 4.24 -5.15
N VAL A 208 0.27 4.21 -6.46
CA VAL A 208 1.55 3.79 -7.07
C VAL A 208 2.69 4.72 -6.63
N GLY A 209 2.47 6.02 -6.66
CA GLY A 209 3.47 7.03 -6.28
C GLY A 209 3.88 6.95 -4.81
N PHE A 210 2.93 6.78 -3.90
CA PHE A 210 3.24 6.82 -2.46
C PHE A 210 3.35 5.43 -1.83
N PHE A 211 2.46 4.48 -2.13
CA PHE A 211 2.59 3.13 -1.58
C PHE A 211 3.84 2.41 -2.13
N LEU A 212 4.07 2.47 -3.42
CA LEU A 212 5.22 1.80 -4.03
C LEU A 212 6.44 2.71 -4.07
N THR A 213 6.40 3.81 -4.82
CA THR A 213 7.61 4.60 -5.09
C THR A 213 8.17 5.25 -3.82
N ALA A 214 7.37 5.98 -3.03
CA ALA A 214 7.87 6.61 -1.81
C ALA A 214 8.29 5.57 -0.77
N GLY A 215 7.54 4.47 -0.61
CA GLY A 215 7.90 3.36 0.26
C GLY A 215 9.23 2.70 -0.13
N PHE A 216 9.43 2.41 -1.40
CA PHE A 216 10.69 1.82 -1.88
C PHE A 216 11.87 2.80 -1.82
N LEU A 217 11.65 4.07 -2.12
CA LEU A 217 12.70 5.10 -1.94
C LEU A 217 13.13 5.21 -0.48
N ALA A 218 12.20 5.12 0.47
CA ALA A 218 12.55 5.07 1.88
C ALA A 218 13.49 3.89 2.21
N MET A 219 13.20 2.71 1.65
CA MET A 219 14.07 1.54 1.80
C MET A 219 15.44 1.77 1.13
N MET A 220 15.46 2.31 -0.09
CA MET A 220 16.70 2.59 -0.83
C MET A 220 17.58 3.59 -0.08
N TYR A 221 17.03 4.67 0.45
CA TYR A 221 17.78 5.66 1.24
C TYR A 221 18.40 5.09 2.52
N TYR A 222 17.88 3.98 3.02
CA TYR A 222 18.47 3.31 4.18
C TYR A 222 19.43 2.18 3.79
N PHE A 223 18.97 1.25 2.95
CA PHE A 223 19.73 0.02 2.68
C PHE A 223 20.90 0.24 1.72
N VAL A 224 20.74 1.09 0.70
CA VAL A 224 21.81 1.31 -0.28
C VAL A 224 23.05 1.96 0.37
N PRO A 225 22.94 3.09 1.11
CA PRO A 225 24.09 3.65 1.80
C PRO A 225 24.70 2.70 2.82
N LYS A 226 23.87 1.93 3.53
CA LYS A 226 24.34 0.97 4.51
C LYS A 226 25.15 -0.17 3.88
N GLN A 227 24.70 -0.71 2.75
CA GLN A 227 25.42 -1.78 2.05
C GLN A 227 26.67 -1.27 1.34
N ALA A 228 26.62 -0.05 0.84
CA ALA A 228 27.79 0.60 0.24
C ALA A 228 28.81 1.08 1.29
N GLU A 229 28.48 1.01 2.59
CA GLU A 229 29.29 1.55 3.70
C GLU A 229 29.68 3.04 3.49
N ARG A 230 28.79 3.79 2.84
CA ARG A 230 28.98 5.20 2.52
C ARG A 230 27.72 6.01 2.86
N PRO A 231 27.89 7.27 3.30
CA PRO A 231 26.74 8.14 3.52
C PRO A 231 26.03 8.47 2.19
N VAL A 232 24.80 8.96 2.28
CA VAL A 232 24.09 9.55 1.13
C VAL A 232 24.95 10.65 0.53
N TYR A 233 25.14 10.66 -0.79
CA TYR A 233 26.04 11.56 -1.52
C TYR A 233 25.81 13.04 -1.18
N SER A 234 24.55 13.48 -1.10
CA SER A 234 24.20 14.83 -0.76
C SER A 234 22.87 14.90 -0.02
N TYR A 235 22.89 15.37 1.21
CA TYR A 235 21.68 15.59 1.99
C TYR A 235 20.77 16.68 1.37
N ARG A 236 21.37 17.73 0.77
CA ARG A 236 20.61 18.78 0.07
C ARG A 236 19.85 18.22 -1.13
N LEU A 237 20.50 17.37 -1.92
CA LEU A 237 19.83 16.69 -3.04
C LEU A 237 18.72 15.75 -2.56
N SER A 238 18.85 15.10 -1.41
CA SER A 238 17.78 14.30 -0.82
C SER A 238 16.56 15.14 -0.46
N ILE A 239 16.74 16.36 0.03
CA ILE A 239 15.66 17.31 0.30
C ILE A 239 14.96 17.72 -0.99
N ILE A 240 15.72 18.09 -2.01
CA ILE A 240 15.17 18.47 -3.32
C ILE A 240 14.41 17.28 -3.93
N HIS A 241 15.00 16.10 -3.92
CA HIS A 241 14.35 14.89 -4.43
C HIS A 241 13.02 14.60 -3.71
N PHE A 242 13.01 14.65 -2.38
CA PHE A 242 11.79 14.43 -1.60
C PHE A 242 10.69 15.41 -1.97
N TRP A 243 10.95 16.70 -1.91
CA TRP A 243 9.94 17.72 -2.19
C TRP A 243 9.50 17.74 -3.65
N SER A 244 10.41 17.56 -4.61
CA SER A 244 10.06 17.50 -6.02
C SER A 244 9.13 16.32 -6.30
N LEU A 245 9.42 15.15 -5.71
CA LEU A 245 8.58 13.97 -5.88
C LEU A 245 7.19 14.16 -5.26
N ILE A 246 7.11 14.72 -4.03
CA ILE A 246 5.84 14.99 -3.38
C ILE A 246 4.98 15.93 -4.23
N PHE A 247 5.56 17.05 -4.73
CA PHE A 247 4.82 18.00 -5.56
C PHE A 247 4.37 17.40 -6.90
N LEU A 248 5.23 16.64 -7.56
CA LEU A 248 4.89 15.99 -8.83
C LEU A 248 3.72 15.03 -8.67
N PHE A 249 3.76 14.15 -7.68
CA PHE A 249 2.70 13.17 -7.49
C PHE A 249 1.36 13.79 -7.06
N PHE A 250 1.37 14.85 -6.26
CA PHE A 250 0.10 15.51 -5.89
C PHE A 250 -0.50 16.35 -7.01
N ASN A 251 0.32 16.90 -7.91
CA ASN A 251 -0.12 17.76 -8.99
C ASN A 251 -0.42 17.01 -10.30
N ASP A 252 0.04 15.77 -10.40
CA ASP A 252 -0.32 14.93 -11.55
C ASP A 252 -1.77 14.48 -11.35
N THR A 253 -2.65 15.26 -11.94
CA THR A 253 -4.08 15.07 -11.77
C THR A 253 -4.55 13.85 -12.53
N ALA A 254 -5.51 13.14 -11.98
CA ALA A 254 -6.26 12.06 -12.64
C ALA A 254 -6.74 12.45 -14.07
N THR A 255 -6.80 13.74 -14.37
CA THR A 255 -7.11 14.28 -15.69
C THR A 255 -6.15 13.80 -16.79
N THR A 256 -4.86 13.71 -16.50
CA THR A 256 -3.87 13.26 -17.49
C THR A 256 -4.03 11.77 -17.80
N GLU A 257 -4.30 10.94 -16.80
CA GLU A 257 -4.48 9.50 -17.01
C GLU A 257 -5.82 9.16 -17.67
N ILE A 258 -6.89 9.90 -17.38
CA ILE A 258 -8.16 9.78 -18.09
C ILE A 258 -7.98 10.18 -19.56
N TYR A 259 -7.20 11.23 -19.83
CA TYR A 259 -6.91 11.67 -21.20
C TYR A 259 -6.12 10.62 -21.99
N THR A 260 -5.12 9.99 -21.38
CA THR A 260 -4.30 8.95 -22.02
C THR A 260 -5.02 7.60 -22.14
N ALA A 261 -6.01 7.34 -21.28
CA ALA A 261 -6.83 6.13 -21.34
C ALA A 261 -7.99 6.22 -22.34
N LEU A 262 -8.32 7.43 -22.82
CA LEU A 262 -9.33 7.58 -23.86
C LEU A 262 -8.80 7.15 -25.23
N PRO A 263 -9.55 6.37 -26.01
CA PRO A 263 -9.18 6.04 -27.36
C PRO A 263 -8.95 7.31 -28.19
N ASP A 264 -7.95 7.29 -29.09
CA ASP A 264 -7.58 8.43 -29.94
C ASP A 264 -8.75 9.11 -30.67
N TRP A 265 -9.76 8.33 -31.02
CA TRP A 265 -10.97 8.86 -31.68
C TRP A 265 -11.82 9.75 -30.74
N ALA A 266 -11.83 9.48 -29.43
CA ALA A 266 -12.58 10.30 -28.47
C ALA A 266 -11.92 11.67 -28.26
N GLN A 267 -10.59 11.72 -28.29
CA GLN A 267 -9.81 12.95 -28.27
C GLN A 267 -10.00 13.77 -29.56
N THR A 268 -10.03 13.09 -30.70
CA THR A 268 -10.20 13.74 -32.02
C THR A 268 -11.59 14.34 -32.19
N LEU A 269 -12.62 13.81 -31.54
CA LEU A 269 -14.00 14.32 -31.63
C LEU A 269 -14.31 15.45 -30.62
N GLY A 270 -13.34 15.89 -29.84
CA GLY A 270 -13.56 16.97 -28.86
C GLY A 270 -14.63 16.64 -27.81
N MET A 271 -14.77 15.34 -27.46
CA MET A 271 -15.78 14.88 -26.48
C MET A 271 -15.31 15.11 -25.02
N VAL A 272 -14.17 15.81 -24.84
CA VAL A 272 -13.60 16.19 -23.55
C VAL A 272 -13.21 17.67 -23.58
#